data_dac814c5faa6f917ed1b5f8158cffbc2
#
_entry.id   dac814c5faa6f917ed1b5f8158cffbc2
#
_cell.length_a   1.000
_cell.length_b   1.000
_cell.length_c   1.000
_cell.angle_alpha   90.00
_cell.angle_beta   90.00
_cell.angle_gamma   90.00
#
_symmetry.space_group_name_H-M   'P 1'
#
loop_
_entity.id
_entity.type
_entity.pdbx_description
1 polymer ?
#
loop_
_entity_poly.entity_id
_entity_poly.type
_entity_poly.pdbx_seq_one_letter_code
_entity_poly.pdbx_strand_id
1 'polypeptide(L)'
;MLRYPDVRAVTVVELDPAVTRLARTDPALSALNGHAYRDPRLTTADGDAFTWLRTAHGPYDVVVSDLPDPGITASTKLYSAEFYGLVAEALAPGGRLVVHAGPVGIRPRSFWTAEASVRAGGLATHPYRVTGRISGFAAGPDRVTEETREPRDWGFVLASRRTPPPLALDPGAPDLRSLGERDLNEAGVAAERVRIRGQAPSTLVHPRYWEEP
;
A
#
# COMPACT_ATOMS: atom_id res chain seq x y z
N MET A 1 11.93 3.04 2.12
CA MET A 1 12.40 3.76 0.93
C MET A 1 13.75 4.43 1.17
N LEU A 2 13.94 5.26 2.18
CA LEU A 2 15.20 6.01 2.43
C LEU A 2 16.44 5.16 2.68
N ARG A 3 16.30 3.86 2.94
CA ARG A 3 17.43 2.92 3.02
C ARG A 3 18.07 2.60 1.66
N TYR A 4 17.37 2.90 0.57
CA TYR A 4 17.94 2.76 -0.77
C TYR A 4 18.77 4.01 -1.10
N PRO A 5 20.05 3.86 -1.49
CA PRO A 5 20.94 4.99 -1.75
C PRO A 5 20.50 5.83 -2.96
N ASP A 6 19.85 5.20 -3.94
CA ASP A 6 19.41 5.85 -5.18
C ASP A 6 18.13 6.66 -5.02
N VAL A 7 17.44 6.56 -3.87
CA VAL A 7 16.26 7.39 -3.59
C VAL A 7 16.72 8.82 -3.32
N ARG A 8 16.32 9.74 -4.19
CA ARG A 8 16.68 11.16 -4.13
C ARG A 8 15.69 12.02 -3.37
N ALA A 9 14.41 11.70 -3.47
CA ALA A 9 13.35 12.44 -2.80
C ALA A 9 12.21 11.51 -2.42
N VAL A 10 11.59 11.77 -1.28
CA VAL A 10 10.38 11.11 -0.79
C VAL A 10 9.40 12.19 -0.35
N THR A 11 8.18 12.15 -0.87
CA THR A 11 7.08 12.99 -0.40
C THR A 11 6.07 12.11 0.33
N VAL A 12 5.77 12.45 1.57
CA VAL A 12 4.70 11.82 2.36
C VAL A 12 3.52 12.78 2.40
N VAL A 13 2.39 12.36 1.86
CA VAL A 13 1.12 13.11 1.97
C VAL A 13 0.32 12.49 3.10
N GLU A 14 0.06 13.25 4.15
CA GLU A 14 -0.61 12.80 5.36
C GLU A 14 -1.83 13.68 5.64
N LEU A 15 -2.97 13.05 5.87
CA LEU A 15 -4.22 13.75 6.12
C LEU A 15 -4.21 14.47 7.47
N ASP A 16 -3.64 13.84 8.50
CA ASP A 16 -3.54 14.40 9.84
C ASP A 16 -2.10 14.85 10.16
N PRO A 17 -1.84 16.16 10.19
CA PRO A 17 -0.50 16.68 10.48
C PRO A 17 0.00 16.31 11.90
N ALA A 18 -0.87 15.84 12.80
CA ALA A 18 -0.45 15.35 14.10
C ALA A 18 0.37 14.06 13.98
N VAL A 19 0.06 13.20 12.99
CA VAL A 19 0.79 11.96 12.74
C VAL A 19 2.23 12.25 12.33
N THR A 20 2.45 13.14 11.37
CA THR A 20 3.81 13.53 10.92
C THR A 20 4.58 14.24 12.04
N ARG A 21 3.90 15.08 12.82
CA ARG A 21 4.51 15.75 13.97
C ARG A 21 4.98 14.74 15.02
N LEU A 22 4.10 13.80 15.43
CA LEU A 22 4.45 12.76 16.39
C LEU A 22 5.58 11.88 15.90
N ALA A 23 5.52 11.42 14.63
CA ALA A 23 6.57 10.60 14.03
C ALA A 23 7.96 11.28 14.03
N ARG A 24 7.97 12.62 13.99
CA ARG A 24 9.20 13.43 14.03
C ARG A 24 9.69 13.71 15.45
N THR A 25 8.78 14.00 16.39
CA THR A 25 9.12 14.62 17.70
C THR A 25 9.04 13.65 18.86
N ASP A 26 8.18 12.63 18.81
CA ASP A 26 8.13 11.62 19.87
C ASP A 26 9.37 10.73 19.82
N PRO A 27 10.12 10.58 20.93
CA PRO A 27 11.37 9.84 20.93
C PRO A 27 11.22 8.37 20.54
N ALA A 28 10.15 7.70 20.99
CA ALA A 28 9.93 6.28 20.70
C ALA A 28 9.53 6.07 19.22
N LEU A 29 8.62 6.88 18.71
CA LEU A 29 8.18 6.82 17.30
C LEU A 29 9.30 7.23 16.34
N SER A 30 10.09 8.26 16.70
CA SER A 30 11.25 8.69 15.91
C SER A 30 12.34 7.62 15.87
N ALA A 31 12.61 6.93 16.99
CA ALA A 31 13.52 5.81 17.01
C ALA A 31 12.99 4.62 16.19
N LEU A 32 11.69 4.31 16.31
CA LEU A 32 11.05 3.21 15.58
C LEU A 32 11.12 3.40 14.06
N ASN A 33 10.95 4.64 13.57
CA ASN A 33 11.05 4.95 12.14
C ASN A 33 12.51 5.20 11.67
N GLY A 34 13.50 4.98 12.53
CA GLY A 34 14.92 5.19 12.22
C GLY A 34 15.25 6.65 11.93
N HIS A 35 14.55 7.58 12.58
CA HIS A 35 14.67 9.04 12.39
C HIS A 35 14.39 9.50 10.94
N ALA A 36 13.59 8.74 10.20
CA ALA A 36 13.31 8.99 8.77
C ALA A 36 12.80 10.42 8.50
N TYR A 37 12.02 10.99 9.42
CA TYR A 37 11.49 12.36 9.27
C TYR A 37 12.54 13.47 9.48
N ARG A 38 13.79 13.12 9.77
CA ARG A 38 14.94 14.05 9.82
C ARG A 38 15.81 13.96 8.57
N ASP A 39 15.54 12.98 7.69
CA ASP A 39 16.29 12.83 6.44
C ASP A 39 15.96 14.00 5.50
N PRO A 40 16.96 14.71 4.95
CA PRO A 40 16.75 15.86 4.08
C PRO A 40 16.05 15.51 2.76
N ARG A 41 16.03 14.23 2.38
CA ARG A 41 15.32 13.74 1.19
C ARG A 41 13.82 13.60 1.41
N LEU A 42 13.33 13.64 2.67
CA LEU A 42 11.92 13.48 2.98
C LEU A 42 11.25 14.83 3.20
N THR A 43 10.19 15.07 2.45
CA THR A 43 9.26 16.18 2.65
C THR A 43 7.89 15.67 3.04
N THR A 44 7.19 16.41 3.88
CA THR A 44 5.80 16.12 4.25
C THR A 44 4.87 17.17 3.67
N ALA A 45 3.73 16.72 3.16
CA ALA A 45 2.64 17.58 2.73
C ALA A 45 1.39 17.20 3.54
N ASP A 46 0.84 18.17 4.25
CA ASP A 46 -0.37 17.97 5.03
C ASP A 46 -1.60 18.13 4.14
N GLY A 47 -2.49 17.15 4.15
CA GLY A 47 -3.73 17.21 3.43
C GLY A 47 -4.21 15.91 2.79
N ASP A 48 -5.29 16.02 2.06
CA ASP A 48 -5.93 14.91 1.37
C ASP A 48 -5.17 14.51 0.09
N ALA A 49 -4.74 13.27 0.00
CA ALA A 49 -3.98 12.74 -1.13
C ALA A 49 -4.74 12.82 -2.46
N PHE A 50 -6.08 12.72 -2.44
CA PHE A 50 -6.89 12.89 -3.65
C PHE A 50 -6.78 14.32 -4.19
N THR A 51 -6.89 15.31 -3.30
CA THR A 51 -6.75 16.73 -3.64
C THR A 51 -5.32 17.05 -4.06
N TRP A 52 -4.33 16.47 -3.38
CA TRP A 52 -2.92 16.61 -3.70
C TRP A 52 -2.64 16.22 -5.15
N LEU A 53 -3.04 15.01 -5.56
CA LEU A 53 -2.77 14.51 -6.92
C LEU A 53 -3.47 15.30 -8.02
N ARG A 54 -4.57 16.01 -7.71
CA ARG A 54 -5.24 16.89 -8.69
C ARG A 54 -4.46 18.15 -9.06
N THR A 55 -3.42 18.48 -8.32
CA THR A 55 -2.65 19.71 -8.52
C THR A 55 -1.31 19.49 -9.24
N ALA A 56 -1.25 18.50 -10.13
CA ALA A 56 -0.12 18.25 -11.01
C ALA A 56 1.23 18.00 -10.31
N HIS A 57 1.25 17.04 -9.41
CA HIS A 57 2.47 16.55 -8.79
C HIS A 57 3.07 15.37 -9.57
N GLY A 58 4.38 15.23 -9.53
CA GLY A 58 5.13 14.18 -10.22
C GLY A 58 6.07 14.75 -11.28
N PRO A 59 6.65 13.92 -12.16
CA PRO A 59 6.44 12.47 -12.20
C PRO A 59 7.15 11.71 -11.06
N TYR A 60 6.50 10.64 -10.57
CA TYR A 60 7.05 9.77 -9.52
C TYR A 60 7.49 8.42 -10.09
N ASP A 61 8.68 7.96 -9.70
CA ASP A 61 9.16 6.61 -10.04
C ASP A 61 8.42 5.53 -9.24
N VAL A 62 8.04 5.84 -8.00
CA VAL A 62 7.29 4.93 -7.13
C VAL A 62 6.24 5.70 -6.34
N VAL A 63 5.01 5.20 -6.37
CA VAL A 63 3.93 5.62 -5.48
C VAL A 63 3.58 4.44 -4.57
N VAL A 64 3.50 4.68 -3.27
CA VAL A 64 3.05 3.70 -2.27
C VAL A 64 1.76 4.22 -1.66
N SER A 65 0.68 3.46 -1.85
CA SER A 65 -0.63 3.71 -1.25
C SER A 65 -0.79 2.76 -0.06
N ASP A 66 -0.32 3.22 1.10
CA ASP A 66 -0.41 2.49 2.37
C ASP A 66 -1.49 3.18 3.24
N LEU A 67 -2.70 2.77 3.06
CA LEU A 67 -3.90 3.34 3.64
C LEU A 67 -4.58 2.33 4.56
N PRO A 68 -5.43 2.77 5.49
CA PRO A 68 -6.35 1.88 6.20
C PRO A 68 -7.18 1.03 5.23
N ASP A 69 -7.66 -0.13 5.68
CA ASP A 69 -8.44 -1.04 4.85
C ASP A 69 -9.57 -0.33 4.08
N PRO A 70 -9.87 -0.76 2.85
CA PRO A 70 -10.81 -0.05 1.96
C PRO A 70 -12.26 0.08 2.48
N GLY A 71 -12.67 -0.61 3.50
CA GLY A 71 -13.99 -0.48 4.12
C GLY A 71 -14.14 0.69 5.10
N ILE A 72 -13.08 1.46 5.38
CA ILE A 72 -13.12 2.61 6.29
C ILE A 72 -13.58 3.85 5.51
N THR A 73 -14.67 4.46 5.93
CA THR A 73 -15.38 5.54 5.22
C THR A 73 -14.50 6.67 4.71
N ALA A 74 -13.56 7.14 5.54
CA ALA A 74 -12.71 8.29 5.19
C ALA A 74 -11.71 7.99 4.05
N SER A 75 -11.29 6.73 3.90
CA SER A 75 -10.31 6.31 2.89
C SER A 75 -10.92 5.73 1.61
N THR A 76 -12.22 5.48 1.59
CA THR A 76 -12.90 4.80 0.46
C THR A 76 -12.65 5.50 -0.89
N LYS A 77 -12.62 6.83 -0.94
CA LYS A 77 -12.33 7.58 -2.16
C LYS A 77 -10.91 7.33 -2.70
N LEU A 78 -9.96 7.01 -1.84
CA LEU A 78 -8.57 6.71 -2.21
C LEU A 78 -8.39 5.27 -2.72
N TYR A 79 -9.49 4.51 -2.79
CA TYR A 79 -9.58 3.20 -3.44
C TYR A 79 -10.47 3.22 -4.68
N SER A 80 -10.80 4.41 -5.20
CA SER A 80 -11.63 4.57 -6.41
C SER A 80 -10.81 4.52 -7.69
N ALA A 81 -11.47 4.15 -8.79
CA ALA A 81 -10.88 4.18 -10.12
C ALA A 81 -10.36 5.59 -10.49
N GLU A 82 -11.06 6.64 -10.08
CA GLU A 82 -10.67 8.02 -10.32
C GLU A 82 -9.38 8.39 -9.59
N PHE A 83 -9.21 7.93 -8.35
CA PHE A 83 -7.95 8.12 -7.61
C PHE A 83 -6.78 7.44 -8.32
N TYR A 84 -6.95 6.20 -8.73
CA TYR A 84 -5.90 5.47 -9.44
C TYR A 84 -5.62 6.02 -10.84
N GLY A 85 -6.61 6.67 -11.48
CA GLY A 85 -6.39 7.47 -12.69
C GLY A 85 -5.42 8.63 -12.44
N LEU A 86 -5.62 9.40 -11.37
CA LEU A 86 -4.70 10.47 -10.98
C LEU A 86 -3.30 9.93 -10.64
N VAL A 87 -3.21 8.80 -9.94
CA VAL A 87 -1.93 8.14 -9.68
C VAL A 87 -1.26 7.74 -11.00
N ALA A 88 -1.99 7.16 -11.95
CA ALA A 88 -1.46 6.77 -13.25
C ALA A 88 -0.88 7.97 -14.00
N GLU A 89 -1.52 9.13 -13.95
CA GLU A 89 -1.02 10.37 -14.56
C GLU A 89 0.27 10.87 -13.87
N ALA A 90 0.34 10.74 -12.55
CA ALA A 90 1.48 11.17 -11.74
C ALA A 90 2.70 10.24 -11.81
N LEU A 91 2.56 9.01 -12.36
CA LEU A 91 3.69 8.09 -12.51
C LEU A 91 4.60 8.50 -13.67
N ALA A 92 5.91 8.39 -13.45
CA ALA A 92 6.92 8.49 -14.50
C ALA A 92 6.76 7.36 -15.54
N PRO A 93 7.32 7.49 -16.76
CA PRO A 93 7.47 6.36 -17.66
C PRO A 93 8.24 5.21 -16.98
N GLY A 94 7.61 4.04 -16.87
CA GLY A 94 8.17 2.91 -16.10
C GLY A 94 7.95 2.97 -14.59
N GLY A 95 7.29 4.02 -14.10
CA GLY A 95 6.94 4.16 -12.70
C GLY A 95 5.97 3.09 -12.21
N ARG A 96 5.95 2.87 -10.90
CA ARG A 96 5.23 1.78 -10.24
C ARG A 96 4.36 2.30 -9.12
N LEU A 97 3.20 1.67 -8.97
CA LEU A 97 2.31 1.83 -7.83
C LEU A 97 2.31 0.55 -7.01
N VAL A 98 2.40 0.66 -5.70
CA VAL A 98 2.11 -0.42 -4.76
C VAL A 98 0.94 0.00 -3.89
N VAL A 99 -0.10 -0.83 -3.85
CA VAL A 99 -1.29 -0.59 -3.03
C VAL A 99 -1.38 -1.67 -1.96
N HIS A 100 -1.47 -1.29 -0.70
CA HIS A 100 -1.98 -2.16 0.36
C HIS A 100 -3.50 -2.23 0.23
N ALA A 101 -4.06 -3.41 -0.03
CA ALA A 101 -5.47 -3.59 -0.35
C ALA A 101 -6.22 -4.48 0.66
N GLY A 102 -5.66 -4.61 1.87
CA GLY A 102 -6.23 -5.40 2.96
C GLY A 102 -6.00 -6.91 2.86
N PRO A 103 -6.53 -7.69 3.79
CA PRO A 103 -6.31 -9.14 3.85
C PRO A 103 -7.11 -9.87 2.79
N VAL A 104 -6.42 -10.66 1.95
CA VAL A 104 -7.03 -11.39 0.82
C VAL A 104 -7.91 -12.54 1.30
N GLY A 105 -7.48 -13.26 2.34
CA GLY A 105 -8.20 -14.44 2.84
C GLY A 105 -9.47 -14.10 3.62
N ILE A 106 -9.46 -12.97 4.35
CA ILE A 106 -10.59 -12.57 5.21
C ILE A 106 -11.58 -11.69 4.44
N ARG A 107 -11.07 -10.81 3.56
CA ARG A 107 -11.88 -9.87 2.76
C ARG A 107 -11.56 -9.96 1.28
N PRO A 108 -11.77 -11.12 0.64
CA PRO A 108 -11.38 -11.31 -0.75
C PRO A 108 -12.12 -10.38 -1.71
N ARG A 109 -13.38 -10.06 -1.46
CA ARG A 109 -14.15 -9.13 -2.32
C ARG A 109 -13.57 -7.73 -2.28
N SER A 110 -13.28 -7.17 -1.10
CA SER A 110 -12.65 -5.85 -0.96
C SER A 110 -11.30 -5.79 -1.68
N PHE A 111 -10.46 -6.81 -1.49
CA PHE A 111 -9.17 -6.90 -2.18
C PHE A 111 -9.31 -6.88 -3.71
N TRP A 112 -10.20 -7.74 -4.25
CA TRP A 112 -10.39 -7.81 -5.71
C TRP A 112 -11.14 -6.61 -6.28
N THR A 113 -11.96 -5.91 -5.47
CA THR A 113 -12.53 -4.60 -5.84
C THR A 113 -11.44 -3.54 -5.93
N ALA A 114 -10.48 -3.51 -5.00
CA ALA A 114 -9.36 -2.58 -5.05
C ALA A 114 -8.48 -2.85 -6.30
N GLU A 115 -8.16 -4.12 -6.58
CA GLU A 115 -7.44 -4.50 -7.80
C GLU A 115 -8.18 -4.08 -9.07
N ALA A 116 -9.52 -4.31 -9.13
CA ALA A 116 -10.33 -3.90 -10.26
C ALA A 116 -10.36 -2.36 -10.43
N SER A 117 -10.35 -1.61 -9.32
CA SER A 117 -10.29 -0.15 -9.34
C SER A 117 -8.95 0.36 -9.87
N VAL A 118 -7.83 -0.28 -9.49
CA VAL A 118 -6.51 0.02 -10.03
C VAL A 118 -6.46 -0.19 -11.54
N ARG A 119 -7.01 -1.32 -12.01
CA ARG A 119 -7.12 -1.59 -13.47
C ARG A 119 -8.00 -0.60 -14.20
N ALA A 120 -9.13 -0.23 -13.61
CA ALA A 120 -10.04 0.76 -14.18
C ALA A 120 -9.41 2.17 -14.23
N GLY A 121 -8.46 2.47 -13.34
CA GLY A 121 -7.61 3.66 -13.40
C GLY A 121 -6.55 3.65 -14.50
N GLY A 122 -6.52 2.62 -15.38
CA GLY A 122 -5.63 2.56 -16.54
C GLY A 122 -4.27 1.90 -16.26
N LEU A 123 -4.14 1.14 -15.17
CA LEU A 123 -2.92 0.44 -14.80
C LEU A 123 -3.03 -1.08 -15.01
N ALA A 124 -1.96 -1.71 -15.46
CA ALA A 124 -1.81 -3.16 -15.42
C ALA A 124 -1.39 -3.59 -14.02
N THR A 125 -1.96 -4.68 -13.52
CA THR A 125 -1.84 -5.10 -12.12
C THR A 125 -1.17 -6.46 -11.98
N HIS A 126 -0.43 -6.63 -10.88
CA HIS A 126 0.12 -7.89 -10.41
C HIS A 126 -0.24 -8.01 -8.92
N PRO A 127 -1.37 -8.66 -8.60
CA PRO A 127 -1.77 -8.87 -7.21
C PRO A 127 -0.88 -9.90 -6.54
N TYR A 128 -0.58 -9.70 -5.26
CA TYR A 128 0.18 -10.66 -4.47
C TYR A 128 -0.26 -10.65 -3.01
N ARG A 129 -0.06 -11.78 -2.35
CA ARG A 129 -0.44 -12.03 -0.96
C ARG A 129 0.77 -12.50 -0.19
N VAL A 130 1.14 -11.79 0.85
CA VAL A 130 2.19 -12.22 1.79
C VAL A 130 1.56 -12.64 3.11
N THR A 131 2.12 -13.67 3.73
CA THR A 131 1.68 -14.13 5.04
C THR A 131 2.76 -13.73 6.04
N GLY A 132 2.38 -12.97 7.05
CA GLY A 132 3.30 -12.50 8.08
C GLY A 132 2.81 -12.86 9.48
N ARG A 133 3.74 -12.98 10.43
CA ARG A 133 3.40 -13.01 11.85
C ARG A 133 3.14 -11.58 12.31
N ILE A 134 2.08 -11.35 13.08
CA ILE A 134 1.89 -10.09 13.76
C ILE A 134 3.06 -9.93 14.72
N SER A 135 3.92 -8.94 14.52
CA SER A 135 4.87 -8.53 15.54
C SER A 135 4.05 -8.04 16.74
N GLY A 136 4.48 -8.36 17.95
CA GLY A 136 3.77 -8.10 19.21
C GLY A 136 3.39 -6.64 19.52
N PHE A 137 3.45 -5.76 18.52
CA PHE A 137 2.99 -4.38 18.61
C PHE A 137 1.46 -4.24 18.64
N ALA A 138 0.72 -5.22 18.09
CA ALA A 138 -0.76 -5.21 18.12
C ALA A 138 -1.33 -5.98 19.31
N ALA A 139 -0.53 -6.77 20.01
CA ALA A 139 -0.92 -7.44 21.25
C ALA A 139 -0.14 -6.81 22.39
N GLY A 140 -0.81 -6.05 23.27
CA GLY A 140 -0.23 -5.73 24.58
C GLY A 140 0.19 -7.04 25.28
N PRO A 141 1.14 -6.97 26.23
CA PRO A 141 1.78 -8.14 26.83
C PRO A 141 0.80 -9.17 27.43
N ASP A 142 -0.45 -8.79 27.68
CA ASP A 142 -1.46 -9.62 28.37
C ASP A 142 -2.53 -10.23 27.47
N ARG A 143 -2.45 -10.06 26.14
CA ARG A 143 -3.48 -10.55 25.20
C ARG A 143 -2.93 -11.35 24.01
N VAL A 144 -1.99 -12.24 24.26
CA VAL A 144 -1.63 -13.27 23.28
C VAL A 144 -2.62 -14.43 23.41
N THR A 145 -3.78 -14.30 22.81
CA THR A 145 -4.69 -15.43 22.61
C THR A 145 -4.24 -16.28 21.43
N GLU A 146 -4.69 -17.53 21.33
CA GLU A 146 -4.38 -18.39 20.17
C GLU A 146 -4.82 -17.75 18.84
N GLU A 147 -5.90 -16.96 18.84
CA GLU A 147 -6.36 -16.16 17.69
C GLU A 147 -5.34 -15.12 17.20
N THR A 148 -4.48 -14.59 18.07
CA THR A 148 -3.40 -13.65 17.68
C THR A 148 -2.16 -14.38 17.16
N ARG A 149 -2.11 -15.71 17.19
CA ARG A 149 -1.02 -16.52 16.61
C ARG A 149 -1.26 -16.92 15.16
N GLU A 150 -2.46 -16.76 14.63
CA GLU A 150 -2.71 -17.05 13.22
C GLU A 150 -1.93 -16.08 12.31
N PRO A 151 -1.23 -16.62 11.30
CA PRO A 151 -0.56 -15.78 10.33
C PRO A 151 -1.58 -14.94 9.59
N ARG A 152 -1.52 -13.64 9.75
CA ARG A 152 -2.36 -12.72 8.94
C ARG A 152 -1.77 -12.57 7.56
N ASP A 153 -2.64 -12.60 6.59
CA ASP A 153 -2.27 -12.28 5.24
C ASP A 153 -2.44 -10.79 4.95
N TRP A 154 -1.53 -10.30 4.12
CA TRP A 154 -1.54 -8.94 3.63
C TRP A 154 -1.60 -8.97 2.11
N GLY A 155 -2.62 -8.36 1.56
CA GLY A 155 -2.82 -8.27 0.13
C GLY A 155 -2.25 -6.97 -0.42
N PHE A 156 -1.50 -7.10 -1.50
CA PHE A 156 -0.92 -5.97 -2.21
C PHE A 156 -1.22 -6.06 -3.70
N VAL A 157 -1.25 -4.92 -4.35
CA VAL A 157 -1.32 -4.82 -5.81
C VAL A 157 -0.13 -4.01 -6.29
N LEU A 158 0.80 -4.66 -7.00
CA LEU A 158 1.82 -3.98 -7.77
C LEU A 158 1.22 -3.58 -9.12
N ALA A 159 1.40 -2.34 -9.53
CA ALA A 159 0.82 -1.85 -10.77
C ALA A 159 1.76 -0.89 -11.52
N SER A 160 1.56 -0.79 -12.83
CA SER A 160 2.26 0.15 -13.69
C SER A 160 1.42 0.47 -14.92
N ARG A 161 1.79 1.50 -15.69
CA ARG A 161 1.09 1.83 -16.96
C ARG A 161 1.21 0.74 -18.03
N ARG A 162 2.20 -0.11 -17.92
CA ARG A 162 2.41 -1.29 -18.78
C ARG A 162 2.42 -2.54 -17.91
N THR A 163 2.85 -3.67 -18.46
CA THR A 163 3.00 -4.91 -17.68
C THR A 163 3.91 -4.66 -16.47
N PRO A 164 3.44 -4.89 -15.24
CA PRO A 164 4.28 -4.76 -14.06
C PRO A 164 5.41 -5.77 -14.10
N PRO A 165 6.55 -5.45 -13.49
CA PRO A 165 7.65 -6.41 -13.41
C PRO A 165 7.25 -7.64 -12.60
N PRO A 166 7.95 -8.76 -12.76
CA PRO A 166 7.78 -9.91 -11.89
C PRO A 166 8.09 -9.51 -10.44
N LEU A 167 7.45 -10.21 -9.50
CA LEU A 167 7.77 -10.06 -8.08
C LEU A 167 9.12 -10.73 -7.83
N ALA A 168 10.15 -9.94 -7.58
CA ALA A 168 11.49 -10.40 -7.28
C ALA A 168 12.18 -9.42 -6.34
N LEU A 169 13.15 -9.90 -5.56
CA LEU A 169 14.05 -9.06 -4.80
C LEU A 169 15.17 -8.58 -5.71
N ASP A 170 15.42 -7.27 -5.66
CA ASP A 170 16.62 -6.73 -6.28
C ASP A 170 17.86 -7.16 -5.48
N PRO A 171 18.95 -7.60 -6.11
CA PRO A 171 20.19 -7.96 -5.42
C PRO A 171 20.78 -6.82 -4.57
N GLY A 172 20.48 -5.57 -4.92
CA GLY A 172 20.86 -4.37 -4.17
C GLY A 172 19.84 -3.94 -3.10
N ALA A 173 18.78 -4.73 -2.88
CA ALA A 173 17.79 -4.39 -1.85
C ALA A 173 18.43 -4.41 -0.46
N PRO A 174 18.10 -3.44 0.42
CA PRO A 174 18.48 -3.51 1.82
C PRO A 174 17.93 -4.76 2.47
N ASP A 175 18.65 -5.30 3.48
CA ASP A 175 18.21 -6.48 4.23
C ASP A 175 16.75 -6.32 4.69
N LEU A 176 15.93 -7.28 4.32
CA LEU A 176 14.53 -7.35 4.72
C LEU A 176 14.39 -8.13 6.04
N ARG A 177 13.46 -7.69 6.89
CA ARG A 177 13.28 -8.32 8.21
C ARG A 177 12.58 -9.67 8.15
N SER A 178 11.70 -9.89 7.19
CA SER A 178 10.78 -11.03 7.18
C SER A 178 10.37 -11.53 5.81
N LEU A 179 10.71 -10.84 4.73
CA LEU A 179 10.33 -11.21 3.37
C LEU A 179 11.54 -11.78 2.65
N GLY A 180 11.42 -13.01 2.13
CA GLY A 180 12.44 -13.67 1.33
C GLY A 180 12.01 -13.79 -0.14
N GLU A 181 12.96 -14.17 -0.99
CA GLU A 181 12.70 -14.37 -2.42
C GLU A 181 11.65 -15.47 -2.66
N ARG A 182 11.69 -16.53 -1.85
CA ARG A 182 10.70 -17.60 -1.91
C ARG A 182 9.29 -17.09 -1.61
N ASP A 183 9.15 -16.23 -0.60
CA ASP A 183 7.85 -15.67 -0.21
C ASP A 183 7.25 -14.85 -1.35
N LEU A 184 8.07 -14.09 -2.07
CA LEU A 184 7.64 -13.30 -3.23
C LEU A 184 7.24 -14.20 -4.42
N ASN A 185 7.99 -15.24 -4.71
CA ASN A 185 7.68 -16.17 -5.80
C ASN A 185 6.34 -16.88 -5.58
N GLU A 186 6.00 -17.20 -4.33
CA GLU A 186 4.75 -17.84 -3.96
C GLU A 186 3.59 -16.84 -3.82
N ALA A 187 3.87 -15.57 -3.54
CA ALA A 187 2.88 -14.55 -3.18
C ALA A 187 1.86 -14.26 -4.30
N GLY A 188 2.30 -14.17 -5.54
CA GLY A 188 1.42 -13.97 -6.69
C GLY A 188 0.50 -15.17 -6.92
N VAL A 189 1.05 -16.38 -6.85
CA VAL A 189 0.28 -17.63 -6.98
C VAL A 189 -0.73 -17.75 -5.85
N ALA A 190 -0.36 -17.39 -4.63
CA ALA A 190 -1.24 -17.42 -3.46
C ALA A 190 -2.44 -16.47 -3.60
N ALA A 191 -2.25 -15.28 -4.17
CA ALA A 191 -3.35 -14.37 -4.46
C ALA A 191 -4.26 -14.91 -5.58
N GLU A 192 -3.68 -15.42 -6.67
CA GLU A 192 -4.45 -15.94 -7.80
C GLU A 192 -5.33 -17.16 -7.45
N ARG A 193 -4.92 -18.00 -6.50
CA ARG A 193 -5.72 -19.14 -6.04
C ARG A 193 -7.08 -18.76 -5.44
N VAL A 194 -7.20 -17.54 -4.92
CA VAL A 194 -8.44 -17.00 -4.32
C VAL A 194 -9.06 -15.89 -5.17
N ARG A 195 -8.73 -15.84 -6.47
CA ARG A 195 -9.23 -14.81 -7.37
C ARG A 195 -10.74 -14.84 -7.52
N ILE A 196 -11.37 -13.69 -7.30
CA ILE A 196 -12.76 -13.45 -7.65
C ILE A 196 -12.79 -12.76 -9.02
N ARG A 197 -13.35 -13.44 -10.01
CA ARG A 197 -13.48 -12.91 -11.38
C ARG A 197 -14.71 -12.01 -11.51
N GLY A 198 -14.63 -11.04 -12.41
CA GLY A 198 -15.75 -10.15 -12.70
C GLY A 198 -16.05 -9.12 -11.62
N GLN A 199 -15.14 -8.93 -10.66
CA GLN A 199 -15.31 -7.90 -9.65
C GLN A 199 -15.34 -6.52 -10.29
N ALA A 200 -16.39 -5.74 -10.00
CA ALA A 200 -16.53 -4.40 -10.51
C ALA A 200 -15.63 -3.41 -9.72
N PRO A 201 -15.09 -2.38 -10.39
CA PRO A 201 -14.31 -1.34 -9.72
C PRO A 201 -15.19 -0.51 -8.79
N SER A 202 -14.61 0.00 -7.72
CA SER A 202 -15.20 1.07 -6.92
C SER A 202 -14.94 2.41 -7.59
N THR A 203 -15.94 3.28 -7.62
CA THR A 203 -15.84 4.65 -8.14
C THR A 203 -16.33 5.64 -7.09
N LEU A 204 -16.11 6.93 -7.30
CA LEU A 204 -16.61 7.99 -6.41
C LEU A 204 -18.16 8.00 -6.36
N VAL A 205 -18.81 7.64 -7.47
CA VAL A 205 -20.27 7.63 -7.58
C VAL A 205 -20.87 6.31 -7.09
N HIS A 206 -20.14 5.21 -7.23
CA HIS A 206 -20.57 3.87 -6.82
C HIS A 206 -19.46 3.20 -5.97
N PRO A 207 -19.31 3.59 -4.70
CA PRO A 207 -18.38 2.93 -3.80
C PRO A 207 -18.86 1.50 -3.48
N ARG A 208 -17.93 0.51 -3.49
CA ARG A 208 -18.28 -0.92 -3.44
C ARG A 208 -17.65 -1.68 -2.27
N TYR A 209 -17.21 -0.98 -1.22
CA TYR A 209 -16.56 -1.62 -0.07
C TYR A 209 -17.50 -1.87 1.11
N TRP A 210 -18.78 -1.52 0.98
CA TRP A 210 -19.79 -1.61 2.02
C TRP A 210 -20.55 -2.94 2.06
N GLU A 211 -20.36 -3.80 1.05
CA GLU A 211 -21.20 -4.98 0.79
C GLU A 211 -20.61 -6.29 1.34
N GLU A 212 -19.71 -6.23 2.32
CA GLU A 212 -19.27 -7.44 3.01
C GLU A 212 -20.07 -7.61 4.32
N PRO A 213 -20.92 -8.67 4.43
CA PRO A 213 -21.56 -9.02 5.68
C PRO A 213 -20.55 -9.50 6.71
#